data_db200285fa5a491452371d13aacc4861
#
_entry.id   db200285fa5a491452371d13aacc4861
#
_cell.length_a   1.000
_cell.length_b   1.000
_cell.length_c   1.000
_cell.angle_alpha   90.00
_cell.angle_beta   90.00
_cell.angle_gamma   90.00
#
_symmetry.space_group_name_H-M   'P 1'
#
loop_
_entity.id
_entity.type
_entity.pdbx_description
1 polymer ?
#
loop_
_entity_poly.entity_id
_entity_poly.type
_entity_poly.pdbx_seq_one_letter_code
_entity_poly.pdbx_strand_id
1 'polypeptide(L)'
;MTFLQNASIIVFPEYGLTGFGYTRDSFQPFLEDIPDPKKTSWNACEDPQANSSSPILYRLSCLAKTYDMYLVVNMGDVKPCNKSTDENCPSDGRYQYNTNVVFDDKGKLVARYHKQHPFLNEMKVVNRPLTPEFITFDTPFGKFGTFVCFDALFHDPAIPLVTKHKVDHIVFPTAWFDVVPLFAAIGFHGSWARGMQVNFLSANSHVPEVLNTGSGLYSPTGAKKYYRSLSANGSLSVATLPKSPRDRPSGTPVVNATKIQEGNAGQDSFYSDLFGDLFLFKELKKPEGTLDVCYNGSSICCSLTYEMVEKRSDEMYALGVFDGLHILEGQYYLRICTLIKCLGLNRNSCGQRVYNASTIFKSFTLHGSLGTQYIYPQVLADGVSLLPGEWDHSVPVTHLQTKQQLTKGLLTAALFGRMYELDDGPRPTTHPSVESSAPQICIHVFFVGLLSVIAYFCVEKE
;
A
#
# COMPACT_ATOMS: atom_id res chain seq x y z
N MET A 1 -6.71 0.83 -29.09
CA MET A 1 -7.90 0.14 -28.58
C MET A 1 -7.91 -1.39 -28.75
N THR A 2 -6.99 -1.98 -29.47
CA THR A 2 -6.90 -3.42 -29.75
C THR A 2 -6.41 -4.28 -28.56
N PHE A 3 -5.90 -3.68 -27.49
CA PHE A 3 -5.31 -4.41 -26.34
C PHE A 3 -6.31 -4.81 -25.23
N LEU A 4 -7.55 -4.32 -25.29
CA LEU A 4 -8.58 -4.63 -24.28
C LEU A 4 -9.48 -5.83 -24.65
N GLN A 5 -9.31 -6.42 -25.83
CA GLN A 5 -10.27 -7.38 -26.42
C GLN A 5 -10.49 -8.70 -25.65
N ASN A 6 -9.89 -8.91 -24.47
CA ASN A 6 -10.15 -10.08 -23.63
C ASN A 6 -10.04 -9.76 -22.13
N ALA A 7 -10.02 -8.50 -21.72
CA ALA A 7 -10.00 -8.17 -20.30
C ALA A 7 -11.43 -8.22 -19.74
N SER A 8 -11.60 -8.91 -18.61
CA SER A 8 -12.91 -9.03 -17.95
C SER A 8 -13.21 -7.87 -17.01
N ILE A 9 -12.16 -7.19 -16.51
CA ILE A 9 -12.27 -6.09 -15.56
C ILE A 9 -11.13 -5.08 -15.79
N ILE A 10 -11.45 -3.79 -15.65
CA ILE A 10 -10.49 -2.70 -15.66
C ILE A 10 -10.61 -1.85 -14.38
N VAL A 11 -9.49 -1.45 -13.81
CA VAL A 11 -9.42 -0.60 -12.62
C VAL A 11 -8.71 0.69 -12.97
N PHE A 12 -9.33 1.81 -12.65
CA PHE A 12 -8.76 3.15 -12.82
C PHE A 12 -8.21 3.68 -11.50
N PRO A 13 -7.25 4.62 -11.55
CA PRO A 13 -6.65 5.20 -10.34
C PRO A 13 -7.64 6.00 -9.49
N GLU A 14 -7.28 6.14 -8.20
CA GLU A 14 -7.90 7.12 -7.31
C GLU A 14 -7.71 8.53 -7.89
N TYR A 15 -8.77 9.34 -7.85
CA TYR A 15 -8.83 10.67 -8.47
C TYR A 15 -8.50 10.71 -9.98
N GLY A 16 -8.54 9.57 -10.66
CA GLY A 16 -8.17 9.47 -12.07
C GLY A 16 -9.06 10.26 -13.02
N LEU A 17 -10.30 10.58 -12.61
CA LEU A 17 -11.24 11.42 -13.37
C LEU A 17 -11.09 12.91 -13.08
N THR A 18 -10.72 13.27 -11.86
CA THR A 18 -10.78 14.66 -11.37
C THR A 18 -9.41 15.28 -11.19
N GLY A 19 -8.37 14.48 -10.89
CA GLY A 19 -7.08 14.97 -10.39
C GLY A 19 -7.16 15.34 -8.91
N PHE A 20 -6.13 16.04 -8.44
CA PHE A 20 -5.91 16.41 -7.03
C PHE A 20 -5.95 17.92 -6.80
N GLY A 21 -5.87 18.33 -5.52
CA GLY A 21 -5.65 19.72 -5.14
C GLY A 21 -6.91 20.54 -4.96
N TYR A 22 -8.03 19.91 -4.68
CA TYR A 22 -9.30 20.58 -4.43
C TYR A 22 -9.43 21.04 -2.97
N THR A 23 -10.17 22.12 -2.80
CA THR A 23 -10.85 22.44 -1.55
C THR A 23 -12.21 21.75 -1.52
N ARG A 24 -12.87 21.76 -0.36
CA ARG A 24 -14.21 21.21 -0.21
C ARG A 24 -15.21 21.80 -1.22
N ASP A 25 -15.18 23.11 -1.44
CA ASP A 25 -16.08 23.80 -2.36
C ASP A 25 -15.69 23.60 -3.83
N SER A 26 -14.39 23.66 -4.14
CA SER A 26 -13.92 23.48 -5.53
C SER A 26 -14.06 22.03 -6.03
N PHE A 27 -14.25 21.06 -5.14
CA PHE A 27 -14.54 19.67 -5.50
C PHE A 27 -16.01 19.43 -5.88
N GLN A 28 -16.92 20.31 -5.45
CA GLN A 28 -18.36 20.17 -5.66
C GLN A 28 -18.79 19.90 -7.12
N PRO A 29 -18.23 20.55 -8.15
CA PRO A 29 -18.60 20.28 -9.55
C PRO A 29 -18.32 18.86 -10.05
N PHE A 30 -17.50 18.09 -9.33
CA PHE A 30 -17.11 16.72 -9.67
C PHE A 30 -17.87 15.66 -8.88
N LEU A 31 -18.86 16.08 -8.08
CA LEU A 31 -19.66 15.20 -7.24
C LEU A 31 -20.97 14.83 -7.96
N GLU A 32 -21.35 13.56 -7.86
CA GLU A 32 -22.67 13.08 -8.25
C GLU A 32 -23.30 12.31 -7.10
N ASP A 33 -24.64 12.34 -7.00
CA ASP A 33 -25.37 11.53 -6.01
C ASP A 33 -25.42 10.07 -6.47
N ILE A 34 -24.54 9.23 -5.93
CA ILE A 34 -24.37 7.83 -6.32
C ILE A 34 -25.36 6.95 -5.54
N PRO A 35 -26.32 6.29 -6.19
CA PRO A 35 -27.27 5.43 -5.48
C PRO A 35 -26.58 4.25 -4.79
N ASP A 36 -27.19 3.76 -3.71
CA ASP A 36 -26.72 2.55 -3.05
C ASP A 36 -27.17 1.31 -3.82
N PRO A 37 -26.28 0.53 -4.45
CA PRO A 37 -26.64 -0.62 -5.25
C PRO A 37 -27.28 -1.77 -4.44
N LYS A 38 -27.15 -1.76 -3.12
CA LYS A 38 -27.85 -2.70 -2.22
C LYS A 38 -29.33 -2.36 -2.04
N LYS A 39 -29.71 -1.08 -2.28
CA LYS A 39 -31.09 -0.58 -2.14
C LYS A 39 -31.77 -0.37 -3.48
N THR A 40 -30.99 0.03 -4.48
CA THR A 40 -31.53 0.42 -5.79
C THR A 40 -30.79 -0.30 -6.91
N SER A 41 -31.48 -1.15 -7.64
CA SER A 41 -30.94 -1.71 -8.88
C SER A 41 -30.98 -0.66 -9.97
N TRP A 42 -29.83 -0.16 -10.41
CA TRP A 42 -29.74 0.96 -11.34
C TRP A 42 -28.74 0.70 -12.46
N ASN A 43 -29.16 0.99 -13.68
CA ASN A 43 -28.30 1.02 -14.86
C ASN A 43 -28.42 2.40 -15.49
N ALA A 44 -27.42 3.25 -15.26
CA ALA A 44 -27.46 4.63 -15.72
C ALA A 44 -27.52 4.74 -17.25
N CYS A 45 -26.90 3.81 -17.98
CA CYS A 45 -26.92 3.81 -19.45
C CYS A 45 -28.32 3.53 -20.05
N GLU A 46 -29.22 2.94 -19.27
CA GLU A 46 -30.62 2.64 -19.65
C GLU A 46 -31.62 3.64 -19.06
N ASP A 47 -31.14 4.54 -18.20
CA ASP A 47 -31.95 5.59 -17.60
C ASP A 47 -31.92 6.88 -18.46
N PRO A 48 -33.04 7.27 -19.10
CA PRO A 48 -33.06 8.45 -19.96
C PRO A 48 -32.71 9.77 -19.25
N GLN A 49 -32.88 9.82 -17.92
CA GLN A 49 -32.60 11.02 -17.13
C GLN A 49 -31.14 11.07 -16.66
N ALA A 50 -30.44 9.94 -16.56
CA ALA A 50 -29.11 9.85 -16.02
C ALA A 50 -28.09 10.72 -16.78
N ASN A 51 -28.22 10.87 -18.08
CA ASN A 51 -27.35 11.73 -18.90
C ASN A 51 -27.33 13.21 -18.46
N SER A 52 -28.43 13.69 -17.88
CA SER A 52 -28.53 15.07 -17.40
C SER A 52 -28.33 15.21 -15.90
N SER A 53 -28.75 14.23 -15.10
CA SER A 53 -28.69 14.28 -13.64
C SER A 53 -27.35 13.74 -13.08
N SER A 54 -26.72 12.79 -13.76
CA SER A 54 -25.51 12.09 -13.32
C SER A 54 -24.63 11.74 -14.53
N PRO A 55 -24.12 12.75 -15.25
CA PRO A 55 -23.46 12.56 -16.54
C PRO A 55 -22.18 11.70 -16.48
N ILE A 56 -21.45 11.71 -15.37
CA ILE A 56 -20.24 10.88 -15.18
C ILE A 56 -20.67 9.41 -15.06
N LEU A 57 -21.60 9.10 -14.14
CA LEU A 57 -22.11 7.74 -13.95
C LEU A 57 -22.75 7.19 -15.23
N TYR A 58 -23.50 8.01 -15.96
CA TYR A 58 -24.07 7.65 -17.25
C TYR A 58 -22.99 7.20 -18.24
N ARG A 59 -21.94 8.01 -18.41
CA ARG A 59 -20.85 7.70 -19.33
C ARG A 59 -20.10 6.43 -18.92
N LEU A 60 -19.81 6.26 -17.62
CA LEU A 60 -19.11 5.08 -17.10
C LEU A 60 -19.95 3.81 -17.29
N SER A 61 -21.24 3.87 -16.99
CA SER A 61 -22.20 2.78 -17.21
C SER A 61 -22.24 2.36 -18.70
N CYS A 62 -22.35 3.34 -19.61
CA CYS A 62 -22.37 3.06 -21.03
C CYS A 62 -21.02 2.54 -21.57
N LEU A 63 -19.88 2.97 -21.01
CA LEU A 63 -18.58 2.43 -21.36
C LEU A 63 -18.47 0.96 -20.94
N ALA A 64 -18.88 0.61 -19.71
CA ALA A 64 -18.88 -0.76 -19.23
C ALA A 64 -19.72 -1.67 -20.16
N LYS A 65 -20.94 -1.24 -20.51
CA LYS A 65 -21.83 -1.95 -21.45
C LYS A 65 -21.24 -2.06 -22.85
N THR A 66 -20.65 -0.97 -23.37
CA THR A 66 -20.11 -0.93 -24.75
C THR A 66 -18.93 -1.87 -24.93
N TYR A 67 -18.08 -2.00 -23.90
CA TYR A 67 -16.88 -2.83 -23.94
C TYR A 67 -17.07 -4.22 -23.33
N ASP A 68 -18.29 -4.56 -22.87
CA ASP A 68 -18.64 -5.85 -22.24
C ASP A 68 -17.62 -6.21 -21.12
N MET A 69 -17.38 -5.24 -20.19
CA MET A 69 -16.31 -5.31 -19.22
C MET A 69 -16.73 -4.69 -17.89
N TYR A 70 -16.33 -5.33 -16.77
CA TYR A 70 -16.46 -4.69 -15.47
C TYR A 70 -15.55 -3.47 -15.38
N LEU A 71 -16.09 -2.36 -14.89
CA LEU A 71 -15.42 -1.08 -14.81
C LEU A 71 -15.34 -0.61 -13.35
N VAL A 72 -14.15 -0.44 -12.82
CA VAL A 72 -13.89 0.08 -11.47
C VAL A 72 -13.29 1.47 -11.57
N VAL A 73 -13.98 2.46 -11.02
CA VAL A 73 -13.58 3.88 -11.11
C VAL A 73 -13.71 4.54 -9.75
N ASN A 74 -12.79 5.46 -9.47
CA ASN A 74 -12.87 6.32 -8.29
C ASN A 74 -13.39 7.71 -8.71
N MET A 75 -14.38 8.22 -7.95
CA MET A 75 -15.02 9.51 -8.20
C MET A 75 -15.59 10.13 -6.91
N GLY A 76 -16.12 11.32 -6.99
CA GLY A 76 -16.78 11.99 -5.87
C GLY A 76 -18.26 11.62 -5.74
N ASP A 77 -18.71 11.31 -4.51
CA ASP A 77 -20.13 11.14 -4.16
C ASP A 77 -20.59 12.31 -3.28
N VAL A 78 -21.83 12.76 -3.46
CA VAL A 78 -22.47 13.77 -2.61
C VAL A 78 -23.77 13.24 -2.03
N LYS A 79 -23.96 13.46 -0.72
CA LYS A 79 -25.22 13.14 -0.03
C LYS A 79 -25.70 14.40 0.69
N PRO A 80 -26.77 15.04 0.20
CA PRO A 80 -27.39 16.14 0.91
C PRO A 80 -27.85 15.70 2.30
N CYS A 81 -27.68 16.56 3.29
CA CYS A 81 -28.12 16.32 4.64
C CYS A 81 -28.67 17.61 5.28
N ASN A 82 -29.33 17.46 6.42
CA ASN A 82 -29.86 18.60 7.17
C ASN A 82 -29.51 18.45 8.65
N LYS A 83 -28.85 19.45 9.21
CA LYS A 83 -28.38 19.46 10.60
C LYS A 83 -29.52 19.38 11.63
N SER A 84 -30.76 19.73 11.25
CA SER A 84 -31.92 19.57 12.14
C SER A 84 -32.37 18.10 12.32
N THR A 85 -32.00 17.23 11.39
CA THR A 85 -32.34 15.81 11.40
C THR A 85 -31.15 14.88 11.53
N ASP A 86 -29.95 15.41 11.32
CA ASP A 86 -28.66 14.71 11.43
C ASP A 86 -27.63 15.63 12.07
N GLU A 87 -27.32 15.40 13.33
CA GLU A 87 -26.37 16.20 14.11
C GLU A 87 -24.95 16.19 13.54
N ASN A 88 -24.57 15.11 12.81
CA ASN A 88 -23.27 14.96 12.16
C ASN A 88 -23.20 15.63 10.79
N CYS A 89 -24.33 16.17 10.27
CA CYS A 89 -24.34 16.84 8.99
C CYS A 89 -23.41 18.05 8.99
N PRO A 90 -22.46 18.16 8.04
CA PRO A 90 -21.58 19.31 7.92
C PRO A 90 -22.37 20.61 7.72
N SER A 91 -21.75 21.75 8.10
CA SER A 91 -22.40 23.07 8.06
C SER A 91 -22.81 23.51 6.67
N ASP A 92 -22.21 22.92 5.62
CA ASP A 92 -22.54 23.19 4.22
C ASP A 92 -23.69 22.31 3.67
N GLY A 93 -24.35 21.54 4.54
CA GLY A 93 -25.55 20.77 4.21
C GLY A 93 -25.32 19.53 3.34
N ARG A 94 -24.09 19.02 3.29
CA ARG A 94 -23.75 17.85 2.50
C ARG A 94 -22.63 17.02 3.10
N TYR A 95 -22.71 15.72 2.94
CA TYR A 95 -21.54 14.86 2.95
C TYR A 95 -20.98 14.76 1.53
N GLN A 96 -19.67 14.72 1.40
CA GLN A 96 -18.98 14.38 0.15
C GLN A 96 -17.88 13.38 0.40
N TYR A 97 -17.79 12.37 -0.48
CA TYR A 97 -16.93 11.21 -0.27
C TYR A 97 -16.02 10.96 -1.46
N ASN A 98 -14.82 10.45 -1.16
CA ASN A 98 -13.97 9.76 -2.11
C ASN A 98 -14.53 8.35 -2.28
N THR A 99 -14.96 7.97 -3.48
CA THR A 99 -15.84 6.82 -3.69
C THR A 99 -15.38 5.94 -4.83
N ASN A 100 -15.27 4.62 -4.59
CA ASN A 100 -15.18 3.66 -5.68
C ASN A 100 -16.58 3.23 -6.13
N VAL A 101 -16.76 3.22 -7.44
CA VAL A 101 -17.94 2.64 -8.11
C VAL A 101 -17.54 1.49 -9.00
N VAL A 102 -18.40 0.46 -9.07
CA VAL A 102 -18.18 -0.68 -9.96
C VAL A 102 -19.42 -0.88 -10.81
N PHE A 103 -19.22 -0.89 -12.12
CA PHE A 103 -20.24 -1.27 -13.10
C PHE A 103 -19.93 -2.66 -13.63
N ASP A 104 -20.97 -3.49 -13.81
CA ASP A 104 -20.84 -4.77 -14.50
C ASP A 104 -20.73 -4.60 -16.03
N ASP A 105 -20.55 -5.69 -16.72
CA ASP A 105 -20.43 -5.75 -18.18
C ASP A 105 -21.73 -5.36 -18.96
N LYS A 106 -22.82 -5.12 -18.24
CA LYS A 106 -24.09 -4.60 -18.80
C LYS A 106 -24.33 -3.13 -18.45
N GLY A 107 -23.42 -2.52 -17.70
CA GLY A 107 -23.48 -1.14 -17.25
C GLY A 107 -24.28 -0.92 -15.96
N LYS A 108 -24.68 -2.00 -15.27
CA LYS A 108 -25.36 -1.88 -13.97
C LYS A 108 -24.36 -1.51 -12.88
N LEU A 109 -24.71 -0.56 -12.02
CA LEU A 109 -23.96 -0.26 -10.81
C LEU A 109 -24.11 -1.42 -9.82
N VAL A 110 -23.00 -2.10 -9.49
CA VAL A 110 -22.98 -3.29 -8.62
C VAL A 110 -22.26 -3.08 -7.30
N ALA A 111 -21.42 -2.05 -7.19
CA ALA A 111 -20.77 -1.70 -5.94
C ALA A 111 -20.51 -0.20 -5.83
N ARG A 112 -20.59 0.31 -4.59
CA ARG A 112 -20.22 1.66 -4.18
C ARG A 112 -19.53 1.56 -2.83
N TYR A 113 -18.34 2.14 -2.71
CA TYR A 113 -17.52 2.16 -1.48
C TYR A 113 -17.02 3.56 -1.19
N HIS A 114 -17.24 4.09 0.01
CA HIS A 114 -16.69 5.34 0.49
C HIS A 114 -15.40 5.09 1.27
N LYS A 115 -14.34 5.82 0.92
CA LYS A 115 -13.02 5.72 1.57
C LYS A 115 -13.13 5.96 3.08
N GLN A 116 -12.71 4.97 3.87
CA GLN A 116 -12.81 5.01 5.33
C GLN A 116 -11.69 5.86 5.96
N HIS A 117 -10.48 5.82 5.36
CA HIS A 117 -9.30 6.53 5.88
C HIS A 117 -8.79 7.56 4.87
N PRO A 118 -9.37 8.77 4.83
CA PRO A 118 -8.83 9.87 4.03
C PRO A 118 -7.40 10.20 4.47
N PHE A 119 -6.51 10.47 3.50
CA PHE A 119 -5.09 10.67 3.74
C PHE A 119 -4.77 12.15 4.03
N LEU A 120 -4.09 12.44 5.16
CA LEU A 120 -3.64 13.79 5.53
C LEU A 120 -4.74 14.87 5.36
N ASN A 121 -4.50 15.86 4.51
CA ASN A 121 -5.42 16.98 4.26
C ASN A 121 -6.69 16.60 3.49
N GLU A 122 -6.81 15.37 3.00
CA GLU A 122 -8.01 14.91 2.30
C GLU A 122 -9.28 15.04 3.16
N MET A 123 -9.14 14.88 4.50
CA MET A 123 -10.25 15.09 5.45
C MET A 123 -10.83 16.51 5.46
N LYS A 124 -10.10 17.49 4.92
CA LYS A 124 -10.62 18.86 4.73
C LYS A 124 -11.51 18.97 3.49
N VAL A 125 -11.43 18.01 2.58
CA VAL A 125 -12.16 17.97 1.31
C VAL A 125 -13.32 16.99 1.40
N VAL A 126 -13.08 15.76 1.84
CA VAL A 126 -14.08 14.69 1.89
C VAL A 126 -14.37 14.23 3.32
N ASN A 127 -15.55 13.69 3.52
CA ASN A 127 -15.95 13.05 4.76
C ASN A 127 -15.51 11.57 4.76
N ARG A 128 -15.28 11.02 5.92
CA ARG A 128 -15.25 9.57 6.12
C ARG A 128 -16.66 9.07 6.48
N PRO A 129 -17.07 7.86 6.07
CA PRO A 129 -18.31 7.28 6.56
C PRO A 129 -18.24 7.06 8.08
N LEU A 130 -19.38 7.18 8.77
CA LEU A 130 -19.47 7.02 10.23
C LEU A 130 -19.14 5.59 10.68
N THR A 131 -19.41 4.62 9.83
CA THR A 131 -19.10 3.21 10.06
C THR A 131 -18.38 2.62 8.85
N PRO A 132 -17.42 1.71 9.05
CA PRO A 132 -16.73 1.04 7.95
C PRO A 132 -17.69 0.30 7.02
N GLU A 133 -17.49 0.47 5.72
CA GLU A 133 -18.26 -0.21 4.67
C GLU A 133 -17.47 -1.41 4.14
N PHE A 134 -18.04 -2.61 4.25
CA PHE A 134 -17.45 -3.83 3.69
C PHE A 134 -18.15 -4.15 2.36
N ILE A 135 -17.55 -3.67 1.27
CA ILE A 135 -18.17 -3.76 -0.06
C ILE A 135 -17.56 -4.88 -0.86
N THR A 136 -18.42 -5.82 -1.27
CA THR A 136 -18.07 -6.93 -2.14
C THR A 136 -19.02 -6.97 -3.34
N PHE A 137 -18.56 -7.53 -4.45
CA PHE A 137 -19.37 -7.83 -5.62
C PHE A 137 -18.93 -9.15 -6.25
N ASP A 138 -19.91 -9.88 -6.78
CA ASP A 138 -19.70 -11.16 -7.42
C ASP A 138 -19.60 -10.97 -8.94
N THR A 139 -18.75 -11.76 -9.58
CA THR A 139 -18.55 -11.80 -11.02
C THR A 139 -18.51 -13.25 -11.50
N PRO A 140 -18.68 -13.54 -12.81
CA PRO A 140 -18.47 -14.89 -13.34
C PRO A 140 -17.07 -15.47 -13.12
N PHE A 141 -16.09 -14.61 -12.81
CA PHE A 141 -14.69 -14.98 -12.65
C PHE A 141 -14.16 -14.83 -11.22
N GLY A 142 -15.02 -14.59 -10.21
CA GLY A 142 -14.66 -14.60 -8.80
C GLY A 142 -15.37 -13.54 -7.96
N LYS A 143 -15.11 -13.57 -6.65
CA LYS A 143 -15.63 -12.61 -5.68
C LYS A 143 -14.60 -11.53 -5.39
N PHE A 144 -15.02 -10.29 -5.54
CA PHE A 144 -14.18 -9.10 -5.38
C PHE A 144 -14.55 -8.30 -4.14
N GLY A 145 -13.54 -7.63 -3.58
CA GLY A 145 -13.68 -6.55 -2.62
C GLY A 145 -13.00 -5.29 -3.12
N THR A 146 -13.35 -4.14 -2.55
CA THR A 146 -12.73 -2.86 -2.89
C THR A 146 -12.51 -1.99 -1.67
N PHE A 147 -11.40 -1.26 -1.67
CA PHE A 147 -11.07 -0.15 -0.77
C PHE A 147 -10.09 0.80 -1.48
N VAL A 148 -9.74 1.93 -0.85
CA VAL A 148 -8.98 2.99 -1.51
C VAL A 148 -7.70 3.30 -0.76
N CYS A 149 -6.55 3.23 -1.45
CA CYS A 149 -5.28 3.83 -1.05
C CYS A 149 -4.89 3.58 0.42
N PHE A 150 -4.97 4.59 1.26
CA PHE A 150 -4.55 4.57 2.66
C PHE A 150 -5.30 3.53 3.51
N ASP A 151 -6.51 3.11 3.10
CA ASP A 151 -7.25 2.02 3.76
C ASP A 151 -6.44 0.71 3.88
N ALA A 152 -5.48 0.48 2.97
CA ALA A 152 -4.64 -0.73 2.98
C ALA A 152 -3.79 -0.90 4.24
N LEU A 153 -3.55 0.18 4.99
CA LEU A 153 -2.78 0.16 6.23
C LEU A 153 -3.62 -0.12 7.47
N PHE A 154 -4.95 -0.08 7.39
CA PHE A 154 -5.86 -0.25 8.52
C PHE A 154 -6.59 -1.59 8.49
N HIS A 155 -7.08 -2.00 9.68
CA HIS A 155 -7.85 -3.24 9.79
C HIS A 155 -9.13 -3.17 8.95
N ASP A 156 -9.93 -2.13 9.18
CA ASP A 156 -11.19 -1.92 8.47
C ASP A 156 -11.01 -0.91 7.31
N PRO A 157 -11.52 -1.23 6.13
CA PRO A 157 -12.27 -2.42 5.74
C PRO A 157 -11.42 -3.57 5.21
N ALA A 158 -10.10 -3.37 5.03
CA ALA A 158 -9.24 -4.21 4.21
C ALA A 158 -9.20 -5.68 4.70
N ILE A 159 -9.00 -5.90 5.99
CA ILE A 159 -8.81 -7.24 6.55
C ILE A 159 -10.11 -8.07 6.57
N PRO A 160 -11.26 -7.55 7.05
CA PRO A 160 -12.52 -8.28 7.03
C PRO A 160 -12.99 -8.68 5.63
N LEU A 161 -12.70 -7.91 4.58
CA LEU A 161 -13.01 -8.31 3.21
C LEU A 161 -12.41 -9.67 2.87
N VAL A 162 -11.17 -9.93 3.27
CA VAL A 162 -10.50 -11.21 3.02
C VAL A 162 -10.86 -12.27 4.05
N THR A 163 -10.78 -11.93 5.34
CA THR A 163 -10.89 -12.92 6.42
C THR A 163 -12.34 -13.33 6.72
N LYS A 164 -13.28 -12.38 6.65
CA LYS A 164 -14.70 -12.56 6.96
C LYS A 164 -15.56 -12.72 5.70
N HIS A 165 -15.39 -11.82 4.72
CA HIS A 165 -16.21 -11.84 3.50
C HIS A 165 -15.66 -12.76 2.42
N LYS A 166 -14.44 -13.33 2.61
CA LYS A 166 -13.81 -14.35 1.76
C LYS A 166 -13.66 -13.94 0.30
N VAL A 167 -13.33 -12.68 0.04
CA VAL A 167 -13.03 -12.25 -1.32
C VAL A 167 -11.70 -12.86 -1.80
N ASP A 168 -11.64 -13.21 -3.07
CA ASP A 168 -10.44 -13.75 -3.73
C ASP A 168 -9.64 -12.67 -4.44
N HIS A 169 -10.29 -11.55 -4.74
CA HIS A 169 -9.71 -10.47 -5.50
C HIS A 169 -10.00 -9.13 -4.83
N ILE A 170 -9.00 -8.24 -4.84
CA ILE A 170 -9.16 -6.84 -4.43
C ILE A 170 -8.90 -5.95 -5.64
N VAL A 171 -9.85 -5.03 -5.91
CA VAL A 171 -9.64 -3.90 -6.82
C VAL A 171 -9.31 -2.67 -6.00
N PHE A 172 -8.19 -2.02 -6.34
CA PHE A 172 -7.55 -1.03 -5.52
C PHE A 172 -7.18 0.23 -6.32
N PRO A 173 -8.14 1.13 -6.55
CA PRO A 173 -7.84 2.50 -6.94
C PRO A 173 -6.99 3.19 -5.88
N THR A 174 -5.89 3.82 -6.29
CA THR A 174 -4.97 4.44 -5.34
C THR A 174 -4.24 5.65 -5.92
N ALA A 175 -3.82 6.54 -5.05
CA ALA A 175 -2.90 7.65 -5.30
C ALA A 175 -1.71 7.55 -4.35
N TRP A 176 -1.10 6.38 -4.31
CA TRP A 176 -0.07 5.97 -3.38
C TRP A 176 1.26 6.65 -3.66
N PHE A 177 1.88 7.21 -2.62
CA PHE A 177 3.24 7.72 -2.70
C PHE A 177 4.26 6.58 -2.70
N ASP A 178 5.09 6.52 -3.75
CA ASP A 178 6.11 5.49 -3.97
C ASP A 178 7.37 5.78 -3.15
N VAL A 179 7.35 5.45 -1.86
CA VAL A 179 8.39 5.82 -0.90
C VAL A 179 9.19 4.60 -0.44
N VAL A 180 10.46 4.51 -0.90
CA VAL A 180 11.39 3.49 -0.43
C VAL A 180 11.89 3.79 0.98
N PRO A 181 12.24 2.77 1.79
CA PRO A 181 12.40 1.36 1.43
C PRO A 181 11.13 0.51 1.61
N LEU A 182 10.12 0.92 2.39
CA LEU A 182 9.03 0.04 2.84
C LEU A 182 7.69 0.31 2.15
N PHE A 183 7.46 1.53 1.67
CA PHE A 183 6.20 1.98 1.07
C PHE A 183 6.28 2.19 -0.44
N ALA A 184 7.31 1.63 -1.12
CA ALA A 184 7.31 1.61 -2.57
C ALA A 184 6.07 0.89 -3.09
N ALA A 185 5.28 1.56 -3.95
CA ALA A 185 3.97 1.10 -4.38
C ALA A 185 3.97 -0.35 -4.87
N ILE A 186 4.89 -0.68 -5.80
CA ILE A 186 4.98 -2.04 -6.35
C ILE A 186 5.41 -3.09 -5.31
N GLY A 187 6.22 -2.69 -4.33
CA GLY A 187 6.65 -3.56 -3.22
C GLY A 187 5.51 -3.81 -2.25
N PHE A 188 4.89 -2.74 -1.74
CA PHE A 188 3.84 -2.81 -0.73
C PHE A 188 2.57 -3.49 -1.26
N HIS A 189 2.07 -3.12 -2.45
CA HIS A 189 0.89 -3.75 -3.04
C HIS A 189 1.11 -5.25 -3.33
N GLY A 190 2.30 -5.60 -3.82
CA GLY A 190 2.69 -6.99 -4.02
C GLY A 190 2.82 -7.77 -2.71
N SER A 191 3.32 -7.14 -1.66
CA SER A 191 3.43 -7.76 -0.34
C SER A 191 2.07 -7.99 0.31
N TRP A 192 1.12 -7.06 0.12
CA TRP A 192 -0.26 -7.20 0.60
C TRP A 192 -0.97 -8.40 -0.06
N ALA A 193 -0.82 -8.56 -1.39
CA ALA A 193 -1.34 -9.73 -2.10
C ALA A 193 -0.78 -11.06 -1.55
N ARG A 194 0.51 -11.07 -1.23
CA ARG A 194 1.20 -12.25 -0.65
C ARG A 194 0.74 -12.52 0.79
N GLY A 195 0.76 -11.52 1.65
CA GLY A 195 0.38 -11.67 3.06
C GLY A 195 -1.08 -12.08 3.24
N MET A 196 -1.98 -11.51 2.46
CA MET A 196 -3.42 -11.81 2.53
C MET A 196 -3.87 -12.95 1.61
N GLN A 197 -2.98 -13.52 0.78
CA GLN A 197 -3.26 -14.63 -0.12
C GLN A 197 -4.42 -14.37 -1.08
N VAL A 198 -4.44 -13.19 -1.70
CA VAL A 198 -5.46 -12.76 -2.68
C VAL A 198 -4.81 -12.19 -3.94
N ASN A 199 -5.58 -12.09 -5.01
CA ASN A 199 -5.21 -11.25 -6.13
C ASN A 199 -5.45 -9.78 -5.79
N PHE A 200 -4.50 -8.92 -6.19
CA PHE A 200 -4.54 -7.50 -5.88
C PHE A 200 -4.31 -6.69 -7.16
N LEU A 201 -5.35 -6.00 -7.62
CA LEU A 201 -5.36 -5.20 -8.84
C LEU A 201 -5.22 -3.74 -8.47
N SER A 202 -3.99 -3.25 -8.45
CA SER A 202 -3.64 -1.90 -8.04
C SER A 202 -3.50 -0.97 -9.24
N ALA A 203 -4.35 0.04 -9.30
CA ALA A 203 -4.23 1.14 -10.24
C ALA A 203 -3.82 2.41 -9.49
N ASN A 204 -2.55 2.77 -9.59
CA ASN A 204 -2.02 3.98 -8.97
C ASN A 204 -2.11 5.15 -9.94
N SER A 205 -2.38 6.34 -9.42
CA SER A 205 -2.20 7.57 -10.21
C SER A 205 -0.74 7.67 -10.66
N HIS A 206 -0.51 8.31 -11.81
CA HIS A 206 0.82 8.40 -12.40
C HIS A 206 1.23 9.87 -12.56
N VAL A 207 1.78 10.42 -11.48
CA VAL A 207 2.33 11.77 -11.38
C VAL A 207 3.71 11.65 -10.72
N PRO A 208 4.75 11.22 -11.46
CA PRO A 208 6.07 10.90 -10.88
C PRO A 208 6.73 12.07 -10.16
N GLU A 209 6.42 13.30 -10.52
CA GLU A 209 6.94 14.54 -9.92
C GLU A 209 6.58 14.64 -8.42
N VAL A 210 5.46 14.03 -8.02
CA VAL A 210 5.02 13.95 -6.61
C VAL A 210 5.11 12.52 -6.07
N LEU A 211 5.95 11.68 -6.67
CA LEU A 211 6.17 10.28 -6.28
C LEU A 211 4.93 9.38 -6.44
N ASN A 212 3.88 9.79 -7.14
CA ASN A 212 2.78 8.90 -7.46
C ASN A 212 3.13 8.07 -8.69
N THR A 213 3.54 6.84 -8.49
CA THR A 213 3.83 5.85 -9.55
C THR A 213 3.78 4.43 -8.98
N GLY A 214 3.70 3.44 -9.84
CA GLY A 214 3.70 2.03 -9.43
C GLY A 214 2.32 1.42 -9.38
N SER A 215 1.85 0.91 -10.52
CA SER A 215 0.63 0.09 -10.65
C SER A 215 1.00 -1.38 -10.86
N GLY A 216 0.08 -2.30 -10.56
CA GLY A 216 0.36 -3.71 -10.83
C GLY A 216 -0.82 -4.66 -10.61
N LEU A 217 -0.67 -5.83 -11.20
CA LEU A 217 -1.53 -6.99 -11.01
C LEU A 217 -0.74 -8.07 -10.29
N TYR A 218 -1.13 -8.34 -9.07
CA TYR A 218 -0.42 -9.23 -8.16
C TYR A 218 -1.27 -10.45 -7.82
N SER A 219 -0.60 -11.57 -7.64
CA SER A 219 -1.18 -12.77 -7.04
C SER A 219 -0.41 -13.11 -5.76
N PRO A 220 -0.88 -14.05 -4.95
CA PRO A 220 -0.11 -14.55 -3.82
C PRO A 220 1.29 -15.05 -4.18
N THR A 221 1.55 -15.43 -5.45
CA THR A 221 2.87 -15.82 -5.95
C THR A 221 3.75 -14.67 -6.42
N GLY A 222 3.23 -13.45 -6.42
CA GLY A 222 3.93 -12.24 -6.82
C GLY A 222 3.30 -11.51 -8.00
N ALA A 223 4.02 -10.51 -8.50
CA ALA A 223 3.57 -9.69 -9.60
C ALA A 223 3.44 -10.51 -10.89
N LYS A 224 2.30 -10.41 -11.55
CA LYS A 224 2.07 -10.92 -12.90
C LYS A 224 2.40 -9.86 -13.94
N LYS A 225 2.12 -8.61 -13.61
CA LYS A 225 2.53 -7.44 -14.37
C LYS A 225 2.62 -6.25 -13.43
N TYR A 226 3.59 -5.39 -13.62
CA TYR A 226 3.66 -4.10 -12.94
C TYR A 226 4.25 -3.04 -13.86
N TYR A 227 3.96 -1.79 -13.56
CA TYR A 227 4.55 -0.64 -14.21
C TYR A 227 4.96 0.38 -13.15
N ARG A 228 6.21 0.78 -13.17
CA ARG A 228 6.77 1.87 -12.40
C ARG A 228 7.74 2.65 -13.30
N SER A 229 7.54 3.94 -13.40
CA SER A 229 8.37 4.81 -14.24
C SER A 229 8.46 6.20 -13.62
N LEU A 230 9.57 6.87 -13.85
CA LEU A 230 9.74 8.30 -13.55
C LEU A 230 9.45 9.19 -14.75
N SER A 231 9.12 8.63 -15.93
CA SER A 231 8.63 9.39 -17.07
C SER A 231 7.16 9.76 -16.87
N ALA A 232 6.73 10.87 -17.43
CA ALA A 232 5.34 11.35 -17.36
C ALA A 232 4.32 10.46 -18.09
N ASN A 233 4.78 9.48 -18.89
CA ASN A 233 3.90 8.61 -19.67
C ASN A 233 3.27 7.52 -18.79
N GLY A 234 1.96 7.55 -18.65
CA GLY A 234 1.20 6.45 -18.04
C GLY A 234 1.19 5.19 -18.91
N SER A 235 0.82 4.06 -18.32
CA SER A 235 0.75 2.78 -19.02
C SER A 235 -0.46 1.97 -18.58
N LEU A 236 -1.05 1.25 -19.53
CA LEU A 236 -2.05 0.23 -19.26
C LEU A 236 -1.33 -1.12 -19.04
N SER A 237 -1.56 -1.74 -17.89
CA SER A 237 -1.06 -3.08 -17.60
C SER A 237 -2.17 -4.12 -17.75
N VAL A 238 -1.88 -5.19 -18.49
CA VAL A 238 -2.82 -6.31 -18.69
C VAL A 238 -2.12 -7.62 -18.31
N ALA A 239 -2.80 -8.46 -17.54
CA ALA A 239 -2.33 -9.80 -17.17
C ALA A 239 -3.50 -10.71 -16.81
N THR A 240 -3.28 -12.02 -16.88
CA THR A 240 -4.19 -13.03 -16.37
C THR A 240 -3.85 -13.36 -14.92
N LEU A 241 -4.85 -13.38 -14.06
CA LEU A 241 -4.76 -13.76 -12.65
C LEU A 241 -5.50 -15.08 -12.40
N PRO A 242 -5.06 -15.91 -11.44
CA PRO A 242 -5.77 -17.14 -11.09
C PRO A 242 -7.15 -16.81 -10.52
N LYS A 243 -8.18 -17.56 -10.94
CA LYS A 243 -9.55 -17.40 -10.44
C LYS A 243 -9.65 -17.73 -8.94
N SER A 244 -8.94 -18.76 -8.50
CA SER A 244 -8.85 -19.19 -7.09
C SER A 244 -7.41 -19.01 -6.60
N PRO A 245 -7.03 -17.83 -6.09
CA PRO A 245 -5.66 -17.52 -5.71
C PRO A 245 -5.15 -18.33 -4.50
N ARG A 246 -6.07 -18.87 -3.67
CA ARG A 246 -5.74 -19.69 -2.48
C ARG A 246 -5.56 -21.17 -2.77
N ASP A 247 -6.03 -21.67 -3.94
CA ASP A 247 -5.87 -23.05 -4.35
C ASP A 247 -4.41 -23.31 -4.78
N ARG A 248 -3.51 -23.36 -3.80
CA ARG A 248 -2.09 -23.63 -4.03
C ARG A 248 -1.69 -24.97 -3.42
N PRO A 249 -0.71 -25.64 -4.05
CA PRO A 249 0.12 -26.58 -3.29
C PRO A 249 0.77 -25.78 -2.15
N SER A 250 0.64 -26.25 -0.92
CA SER A 250 1.22 -25.67 0.29
C SER A 250 2.67 -25.22 0.03
N GLY A 251 2.97 -23.96 0.40
CA GLY A 251 4.29 -23.34 0.28
C GLY A 251 5.40 -24.20 0.88
N THR A 252 6.62 -23.77 0.64
CA THR A 252 7.86 -24.38 1.16
C THR A 252 7.68 -24.79 2.63
N PRO A 253 8.05 -26.00 3.02
CA PRO A 253 7.92 -26.47 4.40
C PRO A 253 8.55 -25.46 5.35
N VAL A 254 7.89 -25.22 6.47
CA VAL A 254 8.45 -24.43 7.56
C VAL A 254 9.76 -25.10 7.97
N VAL A 255 10.88 -24.51 7.59
CA VAL A 255 12.19 -24.87 8.16
C VAL A 255 12.06 -24.54 9.65
N ASN A 256 12.28 -25.51 10.53
CA ASN A 256 12.21 -25.32 11.96
C ASN A 256 13.07 -24.10 12.34
N ALA A 257 12.38 -23.01 12.70
CA ALA A 257 13.04 -21.79 13.12
C ALA A 257 13.88 -22.15 14.36
N THR A 258 15.18 -21.99 14.25
CA THR A 258 16.06 -22.00 15.41
C THR A 258 15.48 -20.97 16.39
N LYS A 259 15.22 -21.37 17.64
CA LYS A 259 14.73 -20.44 18.67
C LYS A 259 15.69 -19.25 18.70
N ILE A 260 15.20 -18.08 18.30
CA ILE A 260 15.94 -16.83 18.43
C ILE A 260 16.10 -16.64 19.94
N GLN A 261 17.34 -16.59 20.44
CA GLN A 261 17.57 -16.33 21.87
C GLN A 261 17.15 -14.88 22.14
N GLU A 262 16.34 -14.70 23.15
CA GLU A 262 16.03 -13.38 23.72
C GLU A 262 17.37 -12.74 24.10
N GLY A 263 17.81 -11.76 23.32
CA GLY A 263 19.10 -11.10 23.47
C GLY A 263 18.94 -9.60 23.62
N ASN A 264 19.73 -9.01 24.51
CA ASN A 264 19.92 -7.57 24.55
C ASN A 264 20.51 -7.09 23.22
N ALA A 265 20.21 -5.83 22.83
CA ALA A 265 20.86 -5.18 21.72
C ALA A 265 22.36 -5.44 21.75
N GLY A 266 22.86 -6.18 20.76
CA GLY A 266 24.29 -6.57 20.74
C GLY A 266 25.19 -5.33 20.66
N GLN A 267 26.45 -5.47 21.12
CA GLN A 267 27.43 -4.41 21.32
C GLN A 267 27.73 -3.48 20.11
N ASP A 268 27.23 -3.84 18.88
CA ASP A 268 27.42 -3.09 17.61
C ASP A 268 26.12 -2.56 17.01
N SER A 269 25.02 -2.57 17.75
CA SER A 269 23.73 -2.05 17.29
C SER A 269 23.69 -0.52 17.37
N PHE A 270 22.90 0.10 16.50
CA PHE A 270 22.73 1.55 16.45
C PHE A 270 21.29 1.90 16.06
N TYR A 271 20.80 3.05 16.50
CA TYR A 271 19.50 3.58 16.09
C TYR A 271 19.65 4.49 14.88
N SER A 272 18.68 4.41 13.98
CA SER A 272 18.54 5.33 12.86
C SER A 272 17.06 5.52 12.52
N ASP A 273 16.72 6.70 12.02
CA ASP A 273 15.37 7.07 11.63
C ASP A 273 14.99 6.48 10.28
N LEU A 274 13.80 5.89 10.21
CA LEU A 274 13.16 5.44 8.98
C LEU A 274 11.69 5.89 9.02
N PHE A 275 11.35 6.93 8.28
CA PHE A 275 10.02 7.56 8.26
C PHE A 275 9.52 8.09 9.60
N GLY A 276 10.39 8.71 10.40
CA GLY A 276 10.04 9.20 11.73
C GLY A 276 10.00 8.12 12.81
N ASP A 277 10.27 6.88 12.46
CA ASP A 277 10.34 5.74 13.37
C ASP A 277 11.80 5.39 13.68
N LEU A 278 12.09 5.18 14.95
CA LEU A 278 13.46 4.88 15.41
C LEU A 278 13.73 3.37 15.37
N PHE A 279 14.30 2.91 14.28
CA PHE A 279 14.71 1.51 14.10
C PHE A 279 16.03 1.21 14.81
N LEU A 280 16.16 0.01 15.37
CA LEU A 280 17.40 -0.54 15.85
C LEU A 280 18.05 -1.37 14.74
N PHE A 281 19.25 -0.98 14.31
CA PHE A 281 19.99 -1.62 13.23
C PHE A 281 21.27 -2.30 13.70
N LYS A 282 21.69 -3.31 12.91
CA LYS A 282 23.01 -3.96 13.03
C LYS A 282 23.62 -4.13 11.65
N GLU A 283 24.86 -3.63 11.48
CA GLU A 283 25.56 -3.61 10.19
C GLU A 283 26.01 -5.00 9.73
N LEU A 284 25.90 -5.30 8.44
CA LEU A 284 26.48 -6.47 7.80
C LEU A 284 27.95 -6.20 7.44
N LYS A 285 28.87 -6.52 8.34
CA LYS A 285 30.32 -6.21 8.20
C LYS A 285 31.06 -7.21 7.31
N LYS A 286 30.57 -8.44 7.16
CA LYS A 286 31.21 -9.53 6.41
C LYS A 286 30.43 -9.83 5.12
N PRO A 287 31.03 -10.51 4.13
CA PRO A 287 30.32 -10.93 2.92
C PRO A 287 29.27 -12.01 3.19
N GLU A 288 29.40 -12.76 4.27
CA GLU A 288 28.49 -13.82 4.69
C GLU A 288 28.37 -13.89 6.22
N GLY A 289 27.30 -14.47 6.72
CA GLY A 289 27.11 -14.66 8.14
C GLY A 289 25.67 -14.81 8.59
N THR A 290 25.52 -14.87 9.91
CA THR A 290 24.21 -14.81 10.58
C THR A 290 24.21 -13.65 11.57
N LEU A 291 23.17 -12.86 11.57
CA LEU A 291 22.94 -11.75 12.50
C LEU A 291 21.57 -11.87 13.12
N ASP A 292 21.52 -11.54 14.42
CA ASP A 292 20.29 -11.35 15.16
C ASP A 292 20.24 -9.92 15.70
N VAL A 293 19.05 -9.32 15.67
CA VAL A 293 18.77 -8.03 16.29
C VAL A 293 17.39 -8.10 16.95
N CYS A 294 17.31 -7.73 18.22
CA CYS A 294 16.06 -7.70 18.98
C CYS A 294 15.78 -6.27 19.42
N TYR A 295 14.51 -5.84 19.32
CA TYR A 295 14.14 -4.49 19.73
C TYR A 295 14.16 -4.36 21.25
N ASN A 296 14.81 -3.31 21.78
CA ASN A 296 14.99 -3.14 23.22
C ASN A 296 13.64 -3.03 23.95
N GLY A 297 13.49 -3.81 25.01
CA GLY A 297 12.27 -3.82 25.82
C GLY A 297 11.08 -4.56 25.19
N SER A 298 11.30 -5.28 24.09
CA SER A 298 10.30 -6.05 23.34
C SER A 298 10.78 -7.48 23.13
N SER A 299 9.83 -8.39 22.88
CA SER A 299 10.11 -9.77 22.48
C SER A 299 10.37 -9.93 20.98
N ILE A 300 10.42 -8.84 20.22
CA ILE A 300 10.55 -8.86 18.76
C ILE A 300 12.01 -8.98 18.37
N CYS A 301 12.32 -10.04 17.65
CA CYS A 301 13.65 -10.33 17.14
C CYS A 301 13.61 -10.64 15.65
N CYS A 302 14.63 -10.20 14.94
CA CYS A 302 14.90 -10.48 13.55
C CYS A 302 16.19 -11.26 13.41
N SER A 303 16.18 -12.32 12.61
CA SER A 303 17.37 -13.12 12.28
C SER A 303 17.59 -13.10 10.78
N LEU A 304 18.83 -12.92 10.38
CA LEU A 304 19.28 -12.90 8.99
C LEU A 304 20.47 -13.85 8.82
N THR A 305 20.32 -14.84 7.94
CA THR A 305 21.45 -15.59 7.37
C THR A 305 21.62 -15.12 5.93
N TYR A 306 22.85 -14.81 5.52
CA TYR A 306 23.10 -14.23 4.21
C TYR A 306 24.47 -14.59 3.64
N GLU A 307 24.57 -14.55 2.31
CA GLU A 307 25.80 -14.64 1.52
C GLU A 307 25.72 -13.64 0.37
N MET A 308 26.67 -12.71 0.29
CA MET A 308 26.86 -11.80 -0.84
C MET A 308 27.79 -12.42 -1.87
N VAL A 309 27.59 -12.12 -3.15
CA VAL A 309 28.55 -12.49 -4.19
C VAL A 309 29.90 -11.80 -3.93
N GLU A 310 29.83 -10.50 -3.55
CA GLU A 310 30.95 -9.68 -3.16
C GLU A 310 30.49 -8.63 -2.14
N LYS A 311 31.27 -8.44 -1.08
CA LYS A 311 31.08 -7.33 -0.14
C LYS A 311 31.73 -6.06 -0.71
N ARG A 312 30.90 -5.18 -1.22
CA ARG A 312 31.36 -3.89 -1.75
C ARG A 312 31.81 -2.95 -0.62
N SER A 313 32.89 -2.23 -0.87
CA SER A 313 33.42 -1.24 0.09
C SER A 313 32.67 0.11 0.06
N ASP A 314 31.94 0.38 -1.01
CA ASP A 314 31.16 1.61 -1.23
C ASP A 314 29.67 1.47 -0.86
N GLU A 315 29.22 0.29 -0.41
CA GLU A 315 27.86 0.04 0.02
C GLU A 315 27.78 -0.54 1.43
N MET A 316 26.86 -0.03 2.24
CA MET A 316 26.56 -0.52 3.58
C MET A 316 25.15 -1.11 3.62
N TYR A 317 25.06 -2.26 4.28
CA TYR A 317 23.78 -2.95 4.55
C TYR A 317 23.60 -3.13 6.04
N ALA A 318 22.34 -3.08 6.49
CA ALA A 318 22.00 -3.30 7.88
C ALA A 318 20.72 -4.14 8.02
N LEU A 319 20.70 -5.00 9.03
CA LEU A 319 19.49 -5.66 9.52
C LEU A 319 18.83 -4.76 10.54
N GLY A 320 17.57 -4.40 10.34
CA GLY A 320 16.79 -3.53 11.20
C GLY A 320 15.58 -4.20 11.82
N VAL A 321 15.25 -3.78 13.04
CA VAL A 321 14.03 -4.18 13.75
C VAL A 321 13.31 -2.94 14.28
N PHE A 322 11.98 -2.97 14.23
CA PHE A 322 11.11 -1.94 14.80
C PHE A 322 9.91 -2.59 15.48
N ASP A 323 9.50 -2.05 16.63
CA ASP A 323 8.29 -2.41 17.37
C ASP A 323 7.73 -1.13 17.98
N GLY A 324 6.68 -0.55 17.37
CA GLY A 324 6.14 0.72 17.84
C GLY A 324 5.00 1.28 17.03
N LEU A 325 4.44 2.38 17.55
CA LEU A 325 3.37 3.15 16.93
C LEU A 325 3.97 4.16 15.94
N HIS A 326 3.65 4.02 14.66
CA HIS A 326 3.92 5.01 13.64
C HIS A 326 2.89 6.14 13.70
N ILE A 327 3.33 7.41 13.54
CA ILE A 327 2.46 8.59 13.74
C ILE A 327 2.66 9.70 12.71
N LEU A 328 3.44 9.50 11.65
CA LEU A 328 3.81 10.60 10.73
C LEU A 328 2.63 11.04 9.85
N GLU A 329 2.07 10.12 9.04
CA GLU A 329 0.93 10.39 8.16
C GLU A 329 -0.39 9.76 8.63
N GLY A 330 -0.32 8.97 9.70
CA GLY A 330 -1.45 8.29 10.34
C GLY A 330 -0.96 7.57 11.58
N GLN A 331 -1.89 7.04 12.36
CA GLN A 331 -1.56 6.30 13.57
C GLN A 331 -1.81 4.80 13.34
N TYR A 332 -0.74 4.00 13.33
CA TYR A 332 -0.82 2.55 13.18
C TYR A 332 0.42 1.85 13.75
N TYR A 333 0.22 0.70 14.41
CA TYR A 333 1.28 -0.01 15.11
C TYR A 333 2.00 -1.01 14.20
N LEU A 334 3.33 -0.92 14.14
CA LEU A 334 4.20 -1.70 13.26
C LEU A 334 5.16 -2.60 14.03
N ARG A 335 5.38 -3.80 13.50
CA ARG A 335 6.46 -4.70 13.86
C ARG A 335 7.19 -5.12 12.59
N ILE A 336 8.44 -4.71 12.44
CA ILE A 336 9.14 -4.84 11.17
C ILE A 336 10.50 -5.48 11.37
N CYS A 337 10.81 -6.48 10.53
CA CYS A 337 12.16 -6.97 10.27
C CYS A 337 12.56 -6.55 8.87
N THR A 338 13.71 -5.88 8.73
CA THR A 338 14.15 -5.41 7.41
C THR A 338 15.66 -5.53 7.21
N LEU A 339 16.07 -6.02 6.04
CA LEU A 339 17.41 -5.90 5.51
C LEU A 339 17.39 -4.77 4.49
N ILE A 340 18.15 -3.70 4.73
CA ILE A 340 18.17 -2.52 3.85
C ILE A 340 19.58 -2.16 3.42
N LYS A 341 19.69 -1.56 2.23
CA LYS A 341 20.85 -0.77 1.83
C LYS A 341 20.75 0.61 2.47
N CYS A 342 21.81 1.05 3.14
CA CYS A 342 21.93 2.42 3.64
C CYS A 342 22.33 3.38 2.51
N LEU A 343 21.97 4.66 2.59
CA LEU A 343 22.28 5.65 1.54
C LEU A 343 23.81 5.84 1.39
N GLY A 344 24.56 5.77 2.48
CA GLY A 344 26.02 5.90 2.50
C GLY A 344 26.64 4.98 3.53
N LEU A 345 27.93 5.20 3.83
CA LEU A 345 28.69 4.38 4.79
C LEU A 345 28.53 4.85 6.26
N ASN A 346 27.79 5.91 6.50
CA ASN A 346 27.46 6.38 7.82
C ASN A 346 26.20 5.68 8.36
N ARG A 347 26.21 5.23 9.60
CA ARG A 347 25.10 4.56 10.28
C ARG A 347 23.79 5.36 10.24
N ASN A 348 23.86 6.70 10.37
CA ASN A 348 22.69 7.59 10.29
C ASN A 348 22.08 7.69 8.87
N SER A 349 22.70 7.09 7.87
CA SER A 349 22.18 7.00 6.52
C SER A 349 21.29 5.78 6.29
N CYS A 350 21.22 4.85 7.26
CA CYS A 350 20.31 3.72 7.21
C CYS A 350 18.87 4.21 7.48
N GLY A 351 17.94 3.80 6.64
CA GLY A 351 16.54 4.28 6.67
C GLY A 351 16.25 5.42 5.67
N GLN A 352 17.28 6.12 5.19
CA GLN A 352 17.12 7.12 4.14
C GLN A 352 16.76 6.48 2.79
N ARG A 353 16.16 7.26 1.90
CA ARG A 353 15.67 6.79 0.59
C ARG A 353 16.83 6.41 -0.32
N VAL A 354 16.84 5.17 -0.78
CA VAL A 354 17.86 4.62 -1.70
C VAL A 354 17.16 3.99 -2.91
N TYR A 355 17.61 4.35 -4.10
CA TYR A 355 17.02 3.90 -5.36
C TYR A 355 17.91 2.96 -6.17
N ASN A 356 19.23 2.92 -5.88
CA ASN A 356 20.19 2.12 -6.62
C ASN A 356 21.00 1.25 -5.67
N ALA A 357 21.31 0.02 -6.11
CA ALA A 357 22.13 -0.95 -5.39
C ALA A 357 22.91 -1.81 -6.36
N SER A 358 24.18 -2.10 -6.03
CA SER A 358 25.03 -2.96 -6.83
C SER A 358 25.38 -4.30 -6.14
N THR A 359 25.25 -4.37 -4.80
CA THR A 359 25.55 -5.61 -4.07
C THR A 359 24.49 -6.67 -4.37
N ILE A 360 24.95 -7.78 -4.93
CA ILE A 360 24.13 -8.95 -5.24
C ILE A 360 24.25 -9.96 -4.11
N PHE A 361 23.11 -10.41 -3.61
CA PHE A 361 23.06 -11.50 -2.64
C PHE A 361 22.96 -12.83 -3.36
N LYS A 362 23.89 -13.74 -3.06
CA LYS A 362 23.86 -15.13 -3.53
C LYS A 362 22.71 -15.87 -2.85
N SER A 363 22.56 -15.62 -1.54
CA SER A 363 21.42 -16.12 -0.76
C SER A 363 21.17 -15.24 0.45
N PHE A 364 19.91 -15.20 0.92
CA PHE A 364 19.55 -14.76 2.24
C PHE A 364 18.25 -15.40 2.72
N THR A 365 18.14 -15.54 4.05
CA THR A 365 16.90 -15.89 4.74
C THR A 365 16.71 -14.87 5.86
N LEU A 366 15.61 -14.11 5.79
CA LEU A 366 15.18 -13.17 6.81
C LEU A 366 14.03 -13.79 7.58
N HIS A 367 14.19 -13.97 8.87
CA HIS A 367 13.18 -14.49 9.80
C HIS A 367 12.78 -13.42 10.80
N GLY A 368 11.47 -13.34 11.13
CA GLY A 368 10.93 -12.40 12.12
C GLY A 368 9.94 -13.06 13.07
N SER A 369 10.13 -12.84 14.38
CA SER A 369 9.20 -13.25 15.42
C SER A 369 8.27 -12.07 15.77
N LEU A 370 7.37 -11.70 14.83
CA LEU A 370 6.60 -10.45 14.90
C LEU A 370 5.31 -10.54 15.74
N GLY A 371 4.90 -11.75 16.19
CA GLY A 371 3.73 -11.93 17.05
C GLY A 371 2.39 -11.52 16.43
N THR A 372 2.31 -11.47 15.11
CA THR A 372 1.10 -11.19 14.33
C THR A 372 0.99 -12.15 13.15
N GLN A 373 -0.24 -12.38 12.68
CA GLN A 373 -0.49 -13.10 11.44
C GLN A 373 -0.52 -12.17 10.20
N TYR A 374 -0.56 -10.86 10.41
CA TYR A 374 -0.66 -9.85 9.35
C TYR A 374 0.75 -9.37 8.97
N ILE A 375 1.47 -10.21 8.24
CA ILE A 375 2.84 -9.96 7.78
C ILE A 375 2.84 -9.86 6.26
N TYR A 376 3.41 -8.78 5.74
CA TYR A 376 3.49 -8.45 4.31
C TYR A 376 4.96 -8.55 3.85
N PRO A 377 5.35 -9.68 3.22
CA PRO A 377 6.74 -9.91 2.80
C PRO A 377 7.04 -9.17 1.50
N GLN A 378 8.14 -8.42 1.46
CA GLN A 378 8.56 -7.70 0.26
C GLN A 378 10.05 -7.78 0.01
N VAL A 379 10.44 -7.71 -1.27
CA VAL A 379 11.82 -7.58 -1.73
C VAL A 379 11.86 -6.58 -2.88
N LEU A 380 12.75 -5.60 -2.78
CA LEU A 380 13.03 -4.60 -3.79
C LEU A 380 14.48 -4.65 -4.22
N ALA A 381 14.73 -4.49 -5.49
CA ALA A 381 16.05 -4.45 -6.09
C ALA A 381 16.33 -3.11 -6.77
N ASP A 382 17.56 -2.97 -7.26
CA ASP A 382 18.07 -1.82 -7.99
C ASP A 382 17.08 -1.21 -8.96
N GLY A 383 16.99 0.13 -8.97
CA GLY A 383 16.03 0.90 -9.73
C GLY A 383 14.58 0.78 -9.21
N VAL A 384 14.39 0.37 -7.95
CA VAL A 384 13.08 0.06 -7.36
C VAL A 384 12.29 -0.88 -8.27
N SER A 385 12.82 -2.08 -8.40
CA SER A 385 12.25 -3.14 -9.23
C SER A 385 11.94 -4.39 -8.41
N LEU A 386 11.01 -5.21 -8.89
CA LEU A 386 10.69 -6.50 -8.29
C LEU A 386 11.59 -7.60 -8.88
N LEU A 387 11.73 -8.69 -8.13
CA LEU A 387 12.49 -9.90 -8.50
C LEU A 387 11.54 -11.12 -8.57
N PRO A 388 10.70 -11.22 -9.60
CA PRO A 388 9.72 -12.28 -9.69
C PRO A 388 10.40 -13.66 -9.85
N GLY A 389 10.02 -14.61 -8.96
CA GLY A 389 10.54 -15.97 -9.00
C GLY A 389 11.89 -16.20 -8.31
N GLU A 390 12.61 -15.14 -7.92
CA GLU A 390 13.94 -15.25 -7.32
C GLU A 390 13.90 -15.46 -5.79
N TRP A 391 12.78 -15.20 -5.16
CA TRP A 391 12.56 -15.38 -3.73
C TRP A 391 11.17 -15.93 -3.43
N ASP A 392 10.98 -16.40 -2.20
CA ASP A 392 9.71 -16.93 -1.71
C ASP A 392 9.57 -16.65 -0.21
N HIS A 393 8.40 -16.99 0.36
CA HIS A 393 8.07 -16.81 1.78
C HIS A 393 7.28 -18.00 2.31
N SER A 394 7.31 -18.22 3.62
CA SER A 394 6.46 -19.23 4.27
C SER A 394 4.97 -18.81 4.29
N VAL A 395 4.09 -19.79 4.41
CA VAL A 395 2.67 -19.57 4.66
C VAL A 395 2.26 -20.45 5.86
N PRO A 396 1.86 -19.87 7.01
CA PRO A 396 1.82 -18.42 7.31
C PRO A 396 3.20 -17.75 7.22
N VAL A 397 3.20 -16.42 7.00
CA VAL A 397 4.45 -15.66 6.81
C VAL A 397 5.20 -15.53 8.13
N THR A 398 6.36 -16.15 8.22
CA THR A 398 7.32 -16.01 9.33
C THR A 398 8.74 -15.70 8.84
N HIS A 399 9.02 -16.04 7.57
CA HIS A 399 10.29 -15.75 6.93
C HIS A 399 10.12 -15.52 5.43
N LEU A 400 11.09 -14.88 4.84
CA LEU A 400 11.31 -14.82 3.39
C LEU A 400 12.75 -15.22 3.05
N GLN A 401 12.94 -15.83 1.90
CA GLN A 401 14.24 -16.34 1.48
C GLN A 401 14.41 -16.28 -0.03
N THR A 402 15.64 -16.18 -0.47
CA THR A 402 16.00 -16.35 -1.89
C THR A 402 15.82 -17.80 -2.31
N LYS A 403 15.40 -18.00 -3.55
CA LYS A 403 15.33 -19.32 -4.22
C LYS A 403 16.57 -19.59 -5.07
N GLN A 404 17.25 -18.52 -5.45
CA GLN A 404 18.46 -18.51 -6.26
C GLN A 404 19.23 -17.23 -5.98
N GLN A 405 20.43 -17.09 -6.52
CA GLN A 405 21.16 -15.84 -6.53
C GLN A 405 20.31 -14.75 -7.19
N LEU A 406 20.27 -13.57 -6.55
CA LEU A 406 19.57 -12.43 -7.10
C LEU A 406 20.24 -11.94 -8.38
N THR A 407 19.44 -11.49 -9.33
CA THR A 407 19.93 -10.97 -10.63
C THR A 407 20.29 -9.49 -10.57
N LYS A 408 19.86 -8.78 -9.51
CA LYS A 408 20.10 -7.34 -9.30
C LYS A 408 20.54 -7.08 -7.87
N GLY A 409 21.17 -5.93 -7.65
CA GLY A 409 21.52 -5.42 -6.33
C GLY A 409 20.27 -5.27 -5.45
N LEU A 410 20.38 -5.66 -4.18
CA LEU A 410 19.27 -5.61 -3.23
C LEU A 410 19.11 -4.21 -2.65
N LEU A 411 17.92 -3.63 -2.71
CA LEU A 411 17.57 -2.42 -1.96
C LEU A 411 17.01 -2.75 -0.59
N THR A 412 16.02 -3.64 -0.56
CA THR A 412 15.26 -3.96 0.66
C THR A 412 14.74 -5.39 0.60
N ALA A 413 14.80 -6.09 1.73
CA ALA A 413 14.00 -7.27 2.00
C ALA A 413 13.33 -7.08 3.36
N ALA A 414 12.01 -7.20 3.46
CA ALA A 414 11.29 -6.90 4.69
C ALA A 414 10.13 -7.85 4.97
N LEU A 415 9.92 -8.09 6.25
CA LEU A 415 8.69 -8.63 6.84
C LEU A 415 8.00 -7.45 7.53
N PHE A 416 6.98 -6.90 6.88
CA PHE A 416 6.23 -5.75 7.36
C PHE A 416 5.00 -6.25 8.12
N GLY A 417 5.05 -6.22 9.45
CA GLY A 417 3.99 -6.70 10.32
C GLY A 417 3.09 -5.58 10.83
N ARG A 418 1.77 -5.83 10.84
CA ARG A 418 0.76 -4.94 11.41
C ARG A 418 0.18 -5.53 12.69
N MET A 419 0.06 -4.71 13.74
CA MET A 419 -0.59 -5.04 15.02
C MET A 419 -1.84 -4.18 15.15
N TYR A 420 -2.87 -4.49 14.39
CA TYR A 420 -4.10 -3.69 14.31
C TYR A 420 -4.78 -3.43 15.64
N GLU A 421 -4.66 -4.36 16.58
CA GLU A 421 -5.20 -4.27 17.94
C GLU A 421 -4.46 -3.25 18.83
N LEU A 422 -3.30 -2.76 18.38
CA LEU A 422 -2.48 -1.78 19.10
C LEU A 422 -2.53 -0.38 18.44
N ASP A 423 -3.30 -0.18 17.37
CA ASP A 423 -3.37 1.10 16.67
C ASP A 423 -3.86 2.26 17.57
N ASP A 424 -4.75 1.98 18.52
CA ASP A 424 -5.28 2.93 19.50
C ASP A 424 -4.58 2.84 20.87
N GLY A 425 -3.51 2.05 20.98
CA GLY A 425 -2.82 1.79 22.23
C GLY A 425 -2.04 2.97 22.81
N PRO A 426 -1.73 2.96 24.11
CA PRO A 426 -0.90 3.99 24.72
C PRO A 426 0.50 3.96 24.11
N ARG A 427 1.07 5.14 23.85
CA ARG A 427 2.44 5.30 23.34
C ARG A 427 3.43 4.61 24.28
N PRO A 428 4.40 3.83 23.78
CA PRO A 428 5.49 3.34 24.63
C PRO A 428 6.21 4.53 25.26
N THR A 429 6.29 4.54 26.60
CA THR A 429 6.80 5.67 27.39
C THR A 429 8.34 5.77 27.45
N THR A 430 9.06 4.95 26.69
CA THR A 430 10.53 4.91 26.74
C THR A 430 11.16 4.95 25.35
N HIS A 431 11.29 6.16 24.80
CA HIS A 431 12.33 6.42 23.82
C HIS A 431 13.54 7.04 24.54
N PRO A 432 14.77 6.53 24.35
CA PRO A 432 15.94 7.27 24.76
C PRO A 432 15.93 8.60 24.00
N SER A 433 16.00 9.71 24.74
CA SER A 433 16.15 11.04 24.16
C SER A 433 17.48 11.10 23.39
N VAL A 434 17.40 10.90 22.09
CA VAL A 434 18.47 11.32 21.20
C VAL A 434 18.21 12.81 20.95
N GLU A 435 19.12 13.68 21.37
CA GLU A 435 19.13 15.06 20.90
C GLU A 435 19.23 15.03 19.38
N SER A 436 18.08 15.09 18.74
CA SER A 436 17.98 15.09 17.29
C SER A 436 18.16 16.51 16.81
N SER A 437 19.32 16.80 16.22
CA SER A 437 19.38 17.75 15.12
C SER A 437 18.67 17.10 13.92
N ALA A 438 17.36 16.92 14.02
CA ALA A 438 16.57 16.38 12.91
C ALA A 438 16.53 17.43 11.79
N PRO A 439 16.92 17.11 10.56
CA PRO A 439 16.66 17.98 9.45
C PRO A 439 15.13 18.09 9.30
N GLN A 440 14.61 19.30 9.20
CA GLN A 440 13.22 19.55 8.86
C GLN A 440 12.88 18.79 7.59
N ILE A 441 11.99 17.80 7.69
CA ILE A 441 11.47 17.11 6.51
C ILE A 441 10.42 18.03 5.89
N CYS A 442 10.84 18.86 4.95
CA CYS A 442 9.92 19.58 4.08
C CYS A 442 9.46 18.63 2.97
N ILE A 443 8.23 18.15 3.05
CA ILE A 443 7.59 17.48 1.93
C ILE A 443 7.14 18.57 0.96
N HIS A 444 7.89 18.77 -0.13
CA HIS A 444 7.49 19.65 -1.21
C HIS A 444 6.42 18.93 -2.04
N VAL A 445 5.16 19.26 -1.83
CA VAL A 445 4.08 18.84 -2.71
C VAL A 445 3.91 19.92 -3.77
N PHE A 446 4.43 19.66 -4.96
CA PHE A 446 4.19 20.53 -6.12
C PHE A 446 2.83 20.20 -6.73
N PHE A 447 1.90 21.14 -6.67
CA PHE A 447 0.67 21.07 -7.44
C PHE A 447 0.92 21.68 -8.82
N VAL A 448 0.91 20.87 -9.86
CA VAL A 448 0.93 21.33 -11.26
C VAL A 448 -0.51 21.30 -11.78
N GLY A 449 -1.22 22.36 -11.50
CA GLY A 449 -2.42 22.75 -12.22
C GLY A 449 -2.33 24.23 -12.49
N LEU A 450 -2.72 24.68 -13.67
CA LEU A 450 -2.59 26.01 -14.33
C LEU A 450 -2.79 27.24 -13.41
N LEU A 451 -2.08 27.34 -12.33
CA LEU A 451 -1.77 28.55 -11.53
C LEU A 451 -0.84 28.10 -10.40
N SER A 452 0.41 28.52 -10.49
CA SER A 452 1.49 28.17 -9.55
C SER A 452 1.13 28.63 -8.13
N VAL A 453 0.72 27.70 -7.27
CA VAL A 453 0.68 27.92 -5.82
C VAL A 453 1.68 26.96 -5.19
N ILE A 454 2.82 27.49 -4.77
CA ILE A 454 3.80 26.77 -3.96
C ILE A 454 3.29 26.80 -2.52
N ALA A 455 2.79 25.68 -2.01
CA ALA A 455 2.47 25.54 -0.60
C ALA A 455 3.62 24.82 0.10
N TYR A 456 4.28 25.51 1.04
CA TYR A 456 5.26 24.93 1.97
C TYR A 456 4.52 24.47 3.22
N PHE A 457 4.61 23.17 3.54
CA PHE A 457 4.18 22.66 4.83
C PHE A 457 5.40 22.23 5.63
N CYS A 458 5.76 23.04 6.63
CA CYS A 458 6.64 22.62 7.70
C CYS A 458 5.76 22.23 8.90
N VAL A 459 5.93 21.01 9.40
CA VAL A 459 5.32 20.62 10.68
C VAL A 459 6.32 20.97 11.76
N GLU A 460 6.04 22.05 12.49
CA GLU A 460 6.73 22.30 13.76
C GLU A 460 6.23 21.29 14.80
N LYS A 461 7.15 20.63 15.46
CA LYS A 461 6.88 19.85 16.66
C LYS A 461 6.74 20.84 17.84
N GLU A 462 5.55 20.93 18.44
CA GLU A 462 5.42 21.26 19.85
C GLU A 462 5.73 20.06 20.75
#